data_7c9810834e7d4cf90102bfd7b485f728
#
_entry.id   7c9810834e7d4cf90102bfd7b485f728
#
_cell.length_a   1.000
_cell.length_b   1.000
_cell.length_c   1.000
_cell.angle_alpha   90.00
_cell.angle_beta   90.00
_cell.angle_gamma   90.00
#
_symmetry.space_group_name_H-M   'P 1'
#
loop_
_entity.id
_entity.type
_entity.pdbx_description
1 polymer ?
#
loop_
_entity_poly.entity_id
_entity_poly.type
_entity_poly.pdbx_seq_one_letter_code
_entity_poly.pdbx_strand_id
1 'polypeptide(L)'
;MTGGEWKQYRFELQTGWIAPTSEAHFEATIDRPATLWLQLFSLFPPTYRGRQNGNRIDPMEKLAAMHPAFLRFPGGNYLEGNRIETRFDWKKMIGPMVNRPTHPGTWDYHSSDGMGLLEFLNWCEDLKMEPVLGIYAGYSLGGQLVKPGPDRDLYVQEGLEEIEYATGGPETKWGAVRARDGHPAPFQPRYIEIGNEDNFDKAHTYDGRYAQFYRAIKAKYPEMQLIASMPVKGIAPDVVDDHYYKREQGMFAEARHYDTTDRKGPKIFVGEWATREGTPTPNFGAALGDAAFLTGLERNSDVVVMAAYAPLLVNVNPGGMQWSSDLIGYDALGSYGSPSY
;
A
#
# COMPACT_ATOMS: atom_id res chain seq x y z
N MET A 1 -20.01 -12.05 -34.35
CA MET A 1 -18.62 -12.01 -33.88
C MET A 1 -17.94 -13.29 -34.36
N THR A 2 -17.02 -13.19 -35.25
CA THR A 2 -16.20 -14.33 -35.71
C THR A 2 -15.00 -14.42 -34.79
N GLY A 3 -14.87 -15.54 -34.09
CA GLY A 3 -13.87 -15.74 -33.03
C GLY A 3 -12.44 -15.72 -33.52
N GLY A 4 -11.53 -15.34 -32.65
CA GLY A 4 -10.09 -15.45 -32.84
C GLY A 4 -9.28 -14.50 -31.98
N GLU A 5 -9.74 -13.30 -31.69
CA GLU A 5 -8.98 -12.33 -30.91
C GLU A 5 -9.81 -11.69 -29.81
N TRP A 6 -9.17 -11.45 -28.67
CA TRP A 6 -9.76 -10.68 -27.57
C TRP A 6 -10.01 -9.24 -28.03
N LYS A 7 -11.21 -8.72 -27.74
CA LYS A 7 -11.59 -7.33 -28.00
C LYS A 7 -12.04 -6.67 -26.72
N GLN A 8 -11.53 -5.48 -26.47
CA GLN A 8 -12.01 -4.64 -25.37
C GLN A 8 -13.24 -3.87 -25.82
N TYR A 9 -14.28 -3.89 -24.98
CA TYR A 9 -15.47 -3.06 -25.12
C TYR A 9 -15.54 -2.10 -23.94
N ARG A 10 -15.90 -0.85 -24.22
CA ARG A 10 -16.16 0.18 -23.21
C ARG A 10 -17.55 0.73 -23.43
N PHE A 11 -18.27 0.86 -22.35
CA PHE A 11 -19.61 1.42 -22.34
C PHE A 11 -19.70 2.47 -21.25
N GLU A 12 -20.47 3.51 -21.47
CA GLU A 12 -20.92 4.44 -20.46
C GLU A 12 -22.38 4.11 -20.16
N LEU A 13 -22.66 3.81 -18.91
CA LEU A 13 -23.99 3.48 -18.44
C LEU A 13 -24.54 4.67 -17.66
N GLN A 14 -25.69 5.19 -18.10
CA GLN A 14 -26.41 6.23 -17.39
C GLN A 14 -27.59 5.61 -16.66
N THR A 15 -27.53 5.58 -15.34
CA THR A 15 -28.56 4.96 -14.49
C THR A 15 -29.83 5.81 -14.41
N GLY A 16 -29.81 7.06 -14.87
CA GLY A 16 -30.90 7.99 -14.63
C GLY A 16 -31.05 8.31 -13.14
N TRP A 17 -32.24 8.71 -12.75
CA TRP A 17 -32.55 9.04 -11.36
C TRP A 17 -33.12 7.83 -10.64
N ILE A 18 -32.26 7.06 -9.97
CA ILE A 18 -32.65 5.93 -9.12
C ILE A 18 -32.05 6.12 -7.73
N ALA A 19 -32.78 5.67 -6.71
CA ALA A 19 -32.27 5.67 -5.34
C ALA A 19 -31.07 4.71 -5.23
N PRO A 20 -30.08 4.99 -4.38
CA PRO A 20 -29.02 4.05 -4.08
C PRO A 20 -29.62 2.70 -3.63
N THR A 21 -29.10 1.60 -4.17
CA THR A 21 -29.58 0.25 -3.87
C THR A 21 -28.47 -0.78 -3.97
N SER A 22 -28.48 -1.78 -3.09
CA SER A 22 -27.62 -2.97 -3.17
C SER A 22 -28.24 -4.07 -4.05
N GLU A 23 -29.45 -3.88 -4.56
CA GLU A 23 -30.19 -4.86 -5.36
C GLU A 23 -29.94 -4.70 -6.88
N ALA A 24 -29.06 -3.82 -7.29
CA ALA A 24 -28.73 -3.63 -8.69
C ALA A 24 -27.88 -4.79 -9.23
N HIS A 25 -28.22 -5.23 -10.44
CA HIS A 25 -27.48 -6.27 -11.15
C HIS A 25 -26.98 -5.76 -12.49
N PHE A 26 -25.78 -6.16 -12.87
CA PHE A 26 -25.27 -6.00 -14.22
C PHE A 26 -25.46 -7.31 -14.97
N GLU A 27 -26.14 -7.27 -16.12
CA GLU A 27 -26.42 -8.45 -16.92
C GLU A 27 -25.82 -8.30 -18.32
N ALA A 28 -25.11 -9.33 -18.78
CA ALA A 28 -24.67 -9.47 -20.15
C ALA A 28 -25.47 -10.61 -20.82
N THR A 29 -26.28 -10.28 -21.83
CA THR A 29 -27.15 -11.24 -22.51
C THR A 29 -26.73 -11.45 -23.95
N ILE A 30 -27.05 -12.61 -24.50
CA ILE A 30 -26.89 -12.93 -25.92
C ILE A 30 -28.26 -13.30 -26.52
N ASP A 31 -28.54 -12.85 -27.72
CA ASP A 31 -29.84 -12.98 -28.39
C ASP A 31 -30.02 -14.30 -29.19
N ARG A 32 -28.97 -15.12 -29.24
CA ARG A 32 -28.96 -16.42 -29.93
C ARG A 32 -27.95 -17.37 -29.33
N PRO A 33 -28.13 -18.70 -29.50
CA PRO A 33 -27.15 -19.66 -29.00
C PRO A 33 -25.73 -19.37 -29.53
N ALA A 34 -24.80 -19.14 -28.61
CA ALA A 34 -23.40 -18.87 -28.87
C ALA A 34 -22.54 -19.22 -27.67
N THR A 35 -21.23 -19.38 -27.87
CA THR A 35 -20.25 -19.46 -26.80
C THR A 35 -19.46 -18.16 -26.77
N LEU A 36 -19.46 -17.50 -25.62
CA LEU A 36 -18.68 -16.28 -25.37
C LEU A 36 -17.62 -16.55 -24.31
N TRP A 37 -16.46 -16.05 -24.55
CA TRP A 37 -15.39 -15.99 -23.55
C TRP A 37 -15.33 -14.54 -23.09
N LEU A 38 -15.49 -14.33 -21.79
CA LEU A 38 -15.54 -13.00 -21.17
C LEU A 38 -14.46 -12.93 -20.08
N GLN A 39 -13.79 -11.79 -19.99
CA GLN A 39 -12.69 -11.57 -19.05
C GLN A 39 -12.66 -10.10 -18.62
N LEU A 40 -12.16 -9.82 -17.43
CA LEU A 40 -11.90 -8.48 -16.91
C LEU A 40 -13.12 -7.56 -16.92
N PHE A 41 -14.25 -8.05 -16.42
CA PHE A 41 -15.38 -7.16 -16.17
C PHE A 41 -15.02 -6.15 -15.09
N SER A 42 -15.21 -4.88 -15.41
CA SER A 42 -15.07 -3.81 -14.45
C SER A 42 -16.18 -2.80 -14.64
N LEU A 43 -16.81 -2.40 -13.54
CA LEU A 43 -17.83 -1.37 -13.50
C LEU A 43 -17.39 -0.33 -12.49
N PHE A 44 -17.00 0.83 -12.99
CA PHE A 44 -16.54 1.94 -12.15
C PHE A 44 -17.65 2.99 -12.03
N PRO A 45 -17.99 3.42 -10.81
CA PRO A 45 -18.67 4.69 -10.63
C PRO A 45 -17.73 5.84 -11.00
N PRO A 46 -18.20 7.10 -11.00
CA PRO A 46 -17.29 8.24 -11.06
C PRO A 46 -16.21 8.12 -9.99
N THR A 47 -14.96 8.34 -10.39
CA THR A 47 -13.80 8.23 -9.49
C THR A 47 -13.37 9.58 -8.94
N TYR A 48 -12.63 9.59 -7.85
CA TYR A 48 -12.08 10.80 -7.28
C TYR A 48 -11.20 11.52 -8.33
N ARG A 49 -11.48 12.81 -8.56
CA ARG A 49 -10.87 13.65 -9.61
C ARG A 49 -10.96 13.07 -11.03
N GLY A 50 -11.86 12.14 -11.29
CA GLY A 50 -12.04 11.55 -12.61
C GLY A 50 -10.86 10.70 -13.09
N ARG A 51 -10.01 10.20 -12.18
CA ARG A 51 -8.87 9.35 -12.54
C ARG A 51 -9.35 8.06 -13.21
N GLN A 52 -8.73 7.69 -14.32
CA GLN A 52 -8.91 6.36 -14.90
C GLN A 52 -8.36 5.31 -13.91
N ASN A 53 -9.12 4.24 -13.67
CA ASN A 53 -8.80 3.24 -12.65
C ASN A 53 -8.59 3.86 -11.25
N GLY A 54 -9.32 4.93 -10.97
CA GLY A 54 -9.16 5.73 -9.75
C GLY A 54 -9.96 5.18 -8.57
N ASN A 55 -9.74 5.80 -7.42
CA ASN A 55 -10.40 5.45 -6.17
C ASN A 55 -11.84 5.98 -6.11
N ARG A 56 -12.67 5.34 -5.30
CA ARG A 56 -14.03 5.80 -4.97
C ARG A 56 -13.97 7.17 -4.28
N ILE A 57 -14.95 8.00 -4.59
CA ILE A 57 -15.01 9.39 -4.08
C ILE A 57 -15.18 9.41 -2.55
N ASP A 58 -16.11 8.63 -2.02
CA ASP A 58 -16.50 8.69 -0.60
C ASP A 58 -15.38 8.32 0.39
N PRO A 59 -14.57 7.23 0.22
CA PRO A 59 -13.41 6.99 1.07
C PRO A 59 -12.31 8.04 0.87
N MET A 60 -12.13 8.50 -0.37
CA MET A 60 -11.12 9.53 -0.67
C MET A 60 -11.44 10.87 -0.03
N GLU A 61 -12.71 11.26 0.03
CA GLU A 61 -13.14 12.49 0.73
C GLU A 61 -12.89 12.38 2.24
N LYS A 62 -13.13 11.20 2.84
CA LYS A 62 -12.78 10.98 4.25
C LYS A 62 -11.28 11.11 4.48
N LEU A 63 -10.48 10.44 3.69
CA LEU A 63 -9.02 10.54 3.81
C LEU A 63 -8.54 11.97 3.58
N ALA A 64 -9.08 12.68 2.60
CA ALA A 64 -8.76 14.08 2.36
C ALA A 64 -9.10 15.00 3.56
N ALA A 65 -10.21 14.72 4.26
CA ALA A 65 -10.60 15.48 5.45
C ALA A 65 -9.65 15.32 6.64
N MET A 66 -8.90 14.22 6.70
CA MET A 66 -7.86 14.02 7.71
C MET A 66 -6.58 14.81 7.44
N HIS A 67 -6.41 15.37 6.24
CA HIS A 67 -5.19 16.06 5.80
C HIS A 67 -3.91 15.22 6.01
N PRO A 68 -3.85 13.97 5.52
CA PRO A 68 -2.71 13.10 5.74
C PRO A 68 -1.44 13.68 5.12
N ALA A 69 -0.32 13.58 5.84
CA ALA A 69 0.96 14.09 5.37
C ALA A 69 1.66 13.15 4.39
N PHE A 70 1.41 11.84 4.49
CA PHE A 70 2.04 10.83 3.67
C PHE A 70 1.16 9.58 3.50
N LEU A 71 1.52 8.73 2.55
CA LEU A 71 0.98 7.37 2.40
C LEU A 71 2.14 6.37 2.31
N ARG A 72 2.14 5.35 3.16
CA ARG A 72 3.02 4.18 3.07
C ARG A 72 2.36 3.13 2.18
N PHE A 73 3.03 2.72 1.10
CA PHE A 73 2.50 1.74 0.16
C PHE A 73 3.61 0.89 -0.48
N PRO A 74 3.28 -0.28 -1.05
CA PRO A 74 1.96 -0.89 -1.18
C PRO A 74 1.36 -1.28 0.18
N GLY A 75 2.13 -1.18 1.24
CA GLY A 75 1.77 -1.39 2.62
C GLY A 75 1.76 -2.85 3.04
N GLY A 76 2.31 -3.11 4.24
CA GLY A 76 2.27 -4.37 4.96
C GLY A 76 2.71 -5.59 4.16
N ASN A 77 2.12 -6.70 4.53
CA ASN A 77 2.45 -8.00 3.96
C ASN A 77 2.06 -8.17 2.47
N TYR A 78 1.38 -7.20 1.88
CA TYR A 78 1.14 -7.16 0.44
C TYR A 78 2.44 -6.97 -0.35
N LEU A 79 3.45 -6.29 0.24
CA LEU A 79 4.75 -6.08 -0.38
C LEU A 79 5.48 -7.40 -0.59
N GLU A 80 5.68 -8.19 0.49
CA GLU A 80 6.47 -9.41 0.42
C GLU A 80 5.67 -10.64 -0.01
N GLY A 81 4.33 -10.62 0.13
CA GLY A 81 3.46 -11.74 -0.20
C GLY A 81 3.76 -13.01 0.62
N ASN A 82 2.95 -14.04 0.43
CA ASN A 82 3.20 -15.35 1.04
C ASN A 82 4.37 -16.10 0.37
N ARG A 83 4.65 -15.79 -0.90
CA ARG A 83 5.71 -16.37 -1.72
C ARG A 83 6.35 -15.30 -2.60
N ILE A 84 7.58 -15.54 -3.04
CA ILE A 84 8.30 -14.62 -3.93
C ILE A 84 7.48 -14.34 -5.20
N GLU A 85 6.78 -15.34 -5.73
CA GLU A 85 5.96 -15.21 -6.95
C GLU A 85 4.67 -14.42 -6.74
N THR A 86 4.21 -14.31 -5.48
CA THR A 86 2.97 -13.60 -5.11
C THR A 86 3.22 -12.31 -4.34
N ARG A 87 4.45 -11.79 -4.40
CA ARG A 87 4.79 -10.46 -3.89
C ARG A 87 4.16 -9.35 -4.74
N PHE A 88 4.20 -8.14 -4.25
CA PHE A 88 3.93 -6.95 -5.06
C PHE A 88 5.02 -6.80 -6.13
N ASP A 89 4.79 -7.37 -7.30
CA ASP A 89 5.67 -7.23 -8.47
C ASP A 89 5.23 -6.00 -9.26
N TRP A 90 5.75 -4.83 -8.88
CA TRP A 90 5.34 -3.55 -9.41
C TRP A 90 5.40 -3.47 -10.94
N LYS A 91 6.35 -4.19 -11.57
CA LYS A 91 6.47 -4.22 -13.04
C LYS A 91 5.30 -4.89 -13.73
N LYS A 92 4.65 -5.83 -13.05
CA LYS A 92 3.44 -6.49 -13.53
C LYS A 92 2.17 -5.68 -13.26
N MET A 93 2.25 -4.70 -12.36
CA MET A 93 1.11 -3.90 -11.91
C MET A 93 1.09 -2.48 -12.47
N ILE A 94 1.87 -2.21 -13.53
CA ILE A 94 1.87 -0.95 -14.29
C ILE A 94 1.33 -1.17 -15.71
N GLY A 95 1.06 -0.09 -16.44
CA GLY A 95 0.50 -0.15 -17.78
C GLY A 95 -0.98 -0.57 -17.82
N PRO A 96 -1.49 -0.96 -19.00
CA PRO A 96 -2.91 -1.26 -19.19
C PRO A 96 -3.39 -2.43 -18.31
N MET A 97 -4.55 -2.25 -17.65
CA MET A 97 -5.19 -3.26 -16.79
C MET A 97 -5.32 -4.64 -17.45
N VAL A 98 -5.58 -4.68 -18.74
CA VAL A 98 -5.74 -5.92 -19.52
C VAL A 98 -4.46 -6.78 -19.54
N ASN A 99 -3.31 -6.19 -19.27
CA ASN A 99 -2.01 -6.88 -19.26
C ASN A 99 -1.56 -7.28 -17.85
N ARG A 100 -2.29 -6.89 -16.81
CA ARG A 100 -1.93 -7.19 -15.42
C ARG A 100 -2.38 -8.61 -15.08
N PRO A 101 -1.50 -9.47 -14.55
CA PRO A 101 -1.77 -10.91 -14.45
C PRO A 101 -2.71 -11.30 -13.33
N THR A 102 -2.94 -10.43 -12.35
CA THR A 102 -3.59 -10.74 -11.06
C THR A 102 -2.76 -11.74 -10.23
N HIS A 103 -2.94 -11.75 -8.91
CA HIS A 103 -2.23 -12.72 -8.06
C HIS A 103 -2.96 -12.99 -6.75
N PRO A 104 -2.71 -14.14 -6.09
CA PRO A 104 -3.21 -14.41 -4.75
C PRO A 104 -2.63 -13.41 -3.75
N GLY A 105 -3.49 -12.71 -3.02
CA GLY A 105 -3.09 -11.82 -1.92
C GLY A 105 -2.74 -12.58 -0.65
N THR A 106 -2.26 -11.86 0.35
CA THR A 106 -1.80 -12.43 1.62
C THR A 106 -2.95 -12.80 2.55
N TRP A 107 -4.12 -12.14 2.43
CA TRP A 107 -5.27 -12.28 3.33
C TRP A 107 -6.45 -12.98 2.67
N ASP A 108 -6.22 -14.15 2.07
CA ASP A 108 -7.24 -15.03 1.47
C ASP A 108 -8.11 -14.39 0.38
N TYR A 109 -7.61 -13.36 -0.30
CA TYR A 109 -8.26 -12.78 -1.48
C TYR A 109 -7.34 -12.81 -2.70
N HIS A 110 -7.94 -12.64 -3.87
CA HIS A 110 -7.21 -12.54 -5.13
C HIS A 110 -7.13 -11.07 -5.56
N SER A 111 -5.91 -10.54 -5.66
CA SER A 111 -5.69 -9.18 -6.15
C SER A 111 -5.94 -9.09 -7.64
N SER A 112 -6.70 -8.09 -8.05
CA SER A 112 -6.90 -7.77 -9.47
C SER A 112 -5.71 -7.03 -10.09
N ASP A 113 -4.70 -6.68 -9.29
CA ASP A 113 -3.57 -5.80 -9.64
C ASP A 113 -4.01 -4.40 -10.11
N GLY A 114 -5.27 -4.04 -9.84
CA GLY A 114 -5.83 -2.76 -10.21
C GLY A 114 -5.20 -1.57 -9.49
N MET A 115 -4.78 -1.78 -8.24
CA MET A 115 -4.03 -0.80 -7.47
C MET A 115 -2.53 -1.13 -7.58
N GLY A 116 -1.90 -0.62 -8.63
CA GLY A 116 -0.47 -0.76 -8.88
C GLY A 116 0.33 0.47 -8.46
N LEU A 117 1.62 0.47 -8.79
CA LEU A 117 2.55 1.53 -8.39
C LEU A 117 2.08 2.93 -8.82
N LEU A 118 1.61 3.07 -10.07
CA LEU A 118 1.16 4.37 -10.56
C LEU A 118 -0.12 4.85 -9.86
N GLU A 119 -1.05 3.95 -9.59
CA GLU A 119 -2.29 4.28 -8.89
C GLU A 119 -2.03 4.75 -7.45
N PHE A 120 -1.09 4.13 -6.72
CA PHE A 120 -0.66 4.61 -5.40
C PHE A 120 0.00 5.98 -5.46
N LEU A 121 0.90 6.20 -6.42
CA LEU A 121 1.55 7.50 -6.62
C LEU A 121 0.53 8.59 -6.99
N ASN A 122 -0.43 8.29 -7.85
CA ASN A 122 -1.54 9.19 -8.19
C ASN A 122 -2.41 9.49 -6.95
N TRP A 123 -2.64 8.51 -6.09
CA TRP A 123 -3.37 8.72 -4.83
C TRP A 123 -2.63 9.71 -3.93
N CYS A 124 -1.30 9.58 -3.82
CA CYS A 124 -0.48 10.54 -3.08
C CYS A 124 -0.61 11.96 -3.67
N GLU A 125 -0.50 12.09 -5.00
CA GLU A 125 -0.64 13.39 -5.68
C GLU A 125 -2.02 14.00 -5.46
N ASP A 126 -3.09 13.21 -5.55
CA ASP A 126 -4.47 13.67 -5.40
C ASP A 126 -4.76 14.25 -4.02
N LEU A 127 -4.18 13.70 -2.97
CA LEU A 127 -4.31 14.17 -1.59
C LEU A 127 -3.12 15.03 -1.12
N LYS A 128 -2.14 15.28 -1.97
CA LYS A 128 -0.90 16.03 -1.67
C LYS A 128 -0.10 15.39 -0.53
N MET A 129 -0.05 14.07 -0.51
CA MET A 129 0.72 13.28 0.44
C MET A 129 2.13 13.01 -0.07
N GLU A 130 3.08 12.92 0.85
CA GLU A 130 4.42 12.38 0.58
C GLU A 130 4.33 10.86 0.32
N PRO A 131 4.84 10.33 -0.80
CA PRO A 131 4.95 8.89 -0.99
C PRO A 131 6.02 8.28 -0.07
N VAL A 132 5.66 7.27 0.73
CA VAL A 132 6.62 6.39 1.40
C VAL A 132 6.57 5.06 0.68
N LEU A 133 7.58 4.83 -0.16
CA LEU A 133 7.61 3.72 -1.10
C LEU A 133 8.28 2.50 -0.47
N GLY A 134 7.54 1.41 -0.28
CA GLY A 134 8.07 0.13 0.14
C GLY A 134 8.62 -0.67 -1.03
N ILE A 135 9.86 -1.16 -0.93
CA ILE A 135 10.50 -2.02 -1.93
C ILE A 135 10.73 -3.43 -1.41
N TYR A 136 10.54 -4.43 -2.26
CA TYR A 136 10.72 -5.84 -1.88
C TYR A 136 12.18 -6.17 -1.57
N ALA A 137 12.45 -6.63 -0.35
CA ALA A 137 13.80 -6.88 0.15
C ALA A 137 14.25 -8.35 0.11
N GLY A 138 13.56 -9.22 -0.63
CA GLY A 138 14.00 -10.62 -0.84
C GLY A 138 13.58 -11.60 0.26
N TYR A 139 12.55 -11.30 1.04
CA TYR A 139 11.89 -12.20 1.99
C TYR A 139 10.40 -12.26 1.70
N SER A 140 9.78 -13.42 1.85
CA SER A 140 8.33 -13.61 1.78
C SER A 140 7.82 -14.40 2.99
N LEU A 141 6.59 -14.09 3.45
CA LEU A 141 5.99 -14.61 4.70
C LEU A 141 6.00 -16.14 4.83
N GLY A 142 5.94 -16.88 3.72
CA GLY A 142 6.09 -18.33 3.72
C GLY A 142 7.52 -18.84 4.03
N GLY A 143 8.44 -17.92 4.36
CA GLY A 143 9.82 -18.26 4.72
C GLY A 143 10.75 -18.38 3.52
N GLN A 144 10.30 -18.01 2.32
CA GLN A 144 11.19 -18.00 1.16
C GLN A 144 12.15 -16.79 1.24
N LEU A 145 13.40 -17.05 0.88
CA LEU A 145 14.47 -16.06 0.88
C LEU A 145 15.21 -16.07 -0.45
N VAL A 146 15.44 -14.88 -0.97
CA VAL A 146 16.34 -14.69 -2.12
C VAL A 146 17.79 -14.84 -1.65
N LYS A 147 18.53 -15.75 -2.29
CA LYS A 147 19.91 -16.02 -1.94
C LYS A 147 20.82 -14.80 -2.18
N PRO A 148 21.87 -14.59 -1.34
CA PRO A 148 22.88 -13.60 -1.61
C PRO A 148 23.60 -13.81 -2.95
N GLY A 149 24.12 -12.74 -3.54
CA GLY A 149 24.81 -12.77 -4.83
C GLY A 149 23.88 -12.49 -6.00
N PRO A 150 24.14 -13.07 -7.19
CA PRO A 150 23.44 -12.70 -8.43
C PRO A 150 21.91 -12.75 -8.34
N ASP A 151 21.34 -13.69 -7.59
CA ASP A 151 19.89 -13.80 -7.42
C ASP A 151 19.33 -12.56 -6.71
N ARG A 152 20.01 -12.07 -5.65
CA ARG A 152 19.57 -10.89 -4.91
C ARG A 152 19.88 -9.59 -5.65
N ASP A 153 20.96 -9.55 -6.44
CA ASP A 153 21.29 -8.38 -7.26
C ASP A 153 20.16 -8.01 -8.22
N LEU A 154 19.39 -9.00 -8.71
CA LEU A 154 18.20 -8.75 -9.53
C LEU A 154 17.13 -7.95 -8.79
N TYR A 155 16.88 -8.26 -7.52
CA TYR A 155 15.88 -7.56 -6.71
C TYR A 155 16.40 -6.18 -6.25
N VAL A 156 17.69 -6.04 -5.99
CA VAL A 156 18.30 -4.72 -5.75
C VAL A 156 18.11 -3.83 -6.99
N GLN A 157 18.37 -4.38 -8.18
CA GLN A 157 18.16 -3.66 -9.43
C GLN A 157 16.68 -3.34 -9.65
N GLU A 158 15.77 -4.27 -9.30
CA GLU A 158 14.32 -4.05 -9.36
C GLU A 158 13.89 -2.87 -8.48
N GLY A 159 14.41 -2.77 -7.24
CA GLY A 159 14.15 -1.63 -6.35
C GLY A 159 14.70 -0.30 -6.89
N LEU A 160 15.91 -0.31 -7.49
CA LEU A 160 16.46 0.88 -8.15
C LEU A 160 15.61 1.31 -9.36
N GLU A 161 15.05 0.38 -10.10
CA GLU A 161 14.16 0.64 -11.24
C GLU A 161 12.79 1.15 -10.79
N GLU A 162 12.30 0.68 -9.64
CA GLU A 162 11.06 1.18 -9.01
C GLU A 162 11.20 2.65 -8.60
N ILE A 163 12.32 2.99 -7.96
CA ILE A 163 12.66 4.38 -7.64
C ILE A 163 12.76 5.22 -8.92
N GLU A 164 13.42 4.70 -9.98
CA GLU A 164 13.52 5.40 -11.26
C GLU A 164 12.15 5.58 -11.94
N TYR A 165 11.24 4.59 -11.83
CA TYR A 165 9.87 4.75 -12.32
C TYR A 165 9.17 5.92 -11.64
N ALA A 166 9.34 6.08 -10.33
CA ALA A 166 8.77 7.20 -9.60
C ALA A 166 9.46 8.54 -9.91
N THR A 167 10.80 8.58 -9.92
CA THR A 167 11.59 9.82 -9.88
C THR A 167 12.21 10.23 -11.22
N GLY A 168 12.41 9.30 -12.14
CA GLY A 168 13.08 9.55 -13.41
C GLY A 168 12.28 10.45 -14.34
N GLY A 169 12.96 11.31 -15.10
CA GLY A 169 12.36 12.07 -16.18
C GLY A 169 11.98 11.17 -17.37
N PRO A 170 11.19 11.70 -18.34
CA PRO A 170 10.76 10.92 -19.52
C PRO A 170 11.91 10.43 -20.41
N GLU A 171 13.11 10.95 -20.22
CA GLU A 171 14.35 10.54 -20.90
C GLU A 171 15.00 9.30 -20.28
N THR A 172 14.64 8.93 -19.07
CA THR A 172 15.11 7.70 -18.42
C THR A 172 14.30 6.49 -18.85
N LYS A 173 14.85 5.29 -18.67
CA LYS A 173 14.17 4.05 -19.06
C LYS A 173 12.78 3.93 -18.42
N TRP A 174 12.71 4.04 -17.10
CA TRP A 174 11.47 3.80 -16.35
C TRP A 174 10.59 5.05 -16.24
N GLY A 175 11.17 6.24 -16.28
CA GLY A 175 10.41 7.48 -16.42
C GLY A 175 9.67 7.56 -17.77
N ALA A 176 10.27 7.03 -18.86
CA ALA A 176 9.59 6.89 -20.15
C ALA A 176 8.41 5.90 -20.08
N VAL A 177 8.51 4.83 -19.29
CA VAL A 177 7.40 3.90 -19.06
C VAL A 177 6.26 4.61 -18.33
N ARG A 178 6.56 5.30 -17.22
CA ARG A 178 5.55 6.09 -16.49
C ARG A 178 4.88 7.13 -17.39
N ALA A 179 5.64 7.81 -18.24
CA ALA A 179 5.08 8.79 -19.17
C ALA A 179 4.07 8.15 -20.16
N ARG A 180 4.37 6.95 -20.68
CA ARG A 180 3.43 6.18 -21.51
C ARG A 180 2.20 5.71 -20.76
N ASP A 181 2.36 5.44 -19.45
CA ASP A 181 1.25 5.06 -18.57
C ASP A 181 0.34 6.27 -18.21
N GLY A 182 0.67 7.46 -18.71
CA GLY A 182 -0.15 8.66 -18.60
C GLY A 182 0.34 9.71 -17.61
N HIS A 183 1.49 9.51 -16.97
CA HIS A 183 2.06 10.48 -16.01
C HIS A 183 3.50 10.87 -16.36
N PRO A 184 3.74 11.84 -17.26
CA PRO A 184 5.09 12.21 -17.69
C PRO A 184 5.92 12.92 -16.63
N ALA A 185 5.29 13.67 -15.71
CA ALA A 185 6.01 14.35 -14.64
C ALA A 185 6.51 13.37 -13.58
N PRO A 186 7.76 13.52 -13.07
CA PRO A 186 8.24 12.68 -11.98
C PRO A 186 7.51 12.99 -10.66
N PHE A 187 7.31 11.96 -9.86
CA PHE A 187 7.01 12.08 -8.44
C PHE A 187 8.32 12.30 -7.66
N GLN A 188 8.23 12.71 -6.40
CA GLN A 188 9.42 13.00 -5.60
C GLN A 188 9.34 12.35 -4.21
N PRO A 189 9.29 11.02 -4.12
CA PRO A 189 9.36 10.35 -2.84
C PRO A 189 10.70 10.64 -2.17
N ARG A 190 10.67 10.99 -0.89
CA ARG A 190 11.89 11.17 -0.07
C ARG A 190 12.23 9.93 0.73
N TYR A 191 11.25 9.08 0.99
CA TYR A 191 11.36 7.92 1.86
C TYR A 191 11.19 6.63 1.07
N ILE A 192 12.15 5.74 1.26
CA ILE A 192 12.12 4.37 0.70
C ILE A 192 12.21 3.40 1.87
N GLU A 193 11.21 2.55 2.02
CA GLU A 193 11.22 1.49 3.00
C GLU A 193 11.71 0.19 2.38
N ILE A 194 12.70 -0.43 3.00
CA ILE A 194 13.35 -1.65 2.51
C ILE A 194 12.79 -2.86 3.25
N GLY A 195 11.86 -3.57 2.62
CA GLY A 195 11.14 -4.71 3.20
C GLY A 195 9.92 -4.29 4.03
N ASN A 196 9.33 -5.26 4.73
CA ASN A 196 8.23 -5.10 5.67
C ASN A 196 8.30 -6.23 6.69
N GLU A 197 8.16 -5.91 7.98
CA GLU A 197 8.12 -6.90 9.09
C GLU A 197 9.18 -8.02 8.97
N ASP A 198 10.39 -7.67 8.60
CA ASP A 198 11.49 -8.63 8.41
C ASP A 198 11.93 -9.33 9.71
N ASN A 199 11.38 -8.93 10.87
CA ASN A 199 11.47 -9.66 12.13
C ASN A 199 10.82 -11.06 12.05
N PHE A 200 9.92 -11.33 11.10
CA PHE A 200 9.40 -12.67 10.84
C PHE A 200 10.37 -13.57 10.07
N ASP A 201 11.45 -13.05 9.50
CA ASP A 201 12.53 -13.83 8.90
C ASP A 201 13.30 -14.63 9.97
N LYS A 202 12.89 -15.88 10.15
CA LYS A 202 13.51 -16.83 11.13
C LYS A 202 14.98 -17.13 10.85
N ALA A 203 15.47 -16.87 9.65
CA ALA A 203 16.87 -17.04 9.30
C ALA A 203 17.74 -15.82 9.65
N HIS A 204 17.12 -14.75 10.13
CA HIS A 204 17.78 -13.51 10.55
C HIS A 204 18.73 -12.92 9.50
N THR A 205 18.30 -12.91 8.25
CA THR A 205 19.14 -12.46 7.11
C THR A 205 18.98 -10.98 6.79
N TYR A 206 18.09 -10.27 7.49
CA TYR A 206 17.72 -8.90 7.15
C TYR A 206 18.89 -7.91 7.18
N ASP A 207 19.79 -7.99 8.16
CA ASP A 207 20.97 -7.10 8.23
C ASP A 207 21.77 -7.10 6.91
N GLY A 208 22.01 -8.28 6.34
CA GLY A 208 22.72 -8.43 5.08
C GLY A 208 21.91 -8.00 3.85
N ARG A 209 20.59 -8.23 3.87
CA ARG A 209 19.69 -7.79 2.80
C ARG A 209 19.58 -6.27 2.80
N TYR A 210 19.24 -5.68 3.93
CA TYR A 210 19.16 -4.23 4.10
C TYR A 210 20.47 -3.54 3.67
N ALA A 211 21.62 -4.03 4.15
CA ALA A 211 22.91 -3.45 3.82
C ALA A 211 23.21 -3.40 2.32
N GLN A 212 22.78 -4.42 1.57
CA GLN A 212 22.99 -4.47 0.12
C GLN A 212 22.10 -3.44 -0.60
N PHE A 213 20.81 -3.38 -0.28
CA PHE A 213 19.89 -2.37 -0.81
C PHE A 213 20.31 -0.96 -0.43
N TYR A 214 20.61 -0.73 0.85
CA TYR A 214 21.05 0.58 1.35
C TYR A 214 22.21 1.14 0.55
N ARG A 215 23.29 0.35 0.37
CA ARG A 215 24.48 0.80 -0.38
C ARG A 215 24.16 1.12 -1.83
N ALA A 216 23.35 0.27 -2.48
CA ALA A 216 22.98 0.47 -3.88
C ALA A 216 22.12 1.73 -4.07
N ILE A 217 21.13 1.93 -3.20
CA ILE A 217 20.24 3.09 -3.27
C ILE A 217 21.02 4.36 -2.95
N LYS A 218 21.78 4.40 -1.85
CA LYS A 218 22.59 5.58 -1.49
C LYS A 218 23.64 5.95 -2.53
N ALA A 219 24.17 4.98 -3.27
CA ALA A 219 25.11 5.24 -4.36
C ALA A 219 24.46 5.99 -5.54
N LYS A 220 23.17 5.73 -5.83
CA LYS A 220 22.44 6.34 -6.95
C LYS A 220 21.58 7.53 -6.52
N TYR A 221 21.04 7.47 -5.30
CA TYR A 221 20.10 8.44 -4.72
C TYR A 221 20.53 8.80 -3.28
N PRO A 222 21.63 9.54 -3.08
CA PRO A 222 22.20 9.80 -1.76
C PRO A 222 21.27 10.60 -0.83
N GLU A 223 20.35 11.37 -1.39
CA GLU A 223 19.37 12.21 -0.66
C GLU A 223 18.20 11.43 -0.09
N MET A 224 17.90 10.23 -0.62
CA MET A 224 16.79 9.41 -0.15
C MET A 224 16.95 8.99 1.31
N GLN A 225 15.90 9.13 2.09
CA GLN A 225 15.82 8.62 3.47
C GLN A 225 15.41 7.15 3.44
N LEU A 226 16.27 6.27 3.94
CA LEU A 226 16.05 4.83 3.89
C LEU A 226 15.54 4.31 5.23
N ILE A 227 14.34 3.71 5.17
CA ILE A 227 13.67 3.11 6.32
C ILE A 227 14.04 1.63 6.37
N ALA A 228 14.48 1.17 7.53
CA ALA A 228 14.63 -0.26 7.82
C ALA A 228 13.36 -0.76 8.49
N SER A 229 12.81 -1.89 8.05
CA SER A 229 11.58 -2.49 8.59
C SER A 229 11.72 -3.06 10.01
N MET A 230 12.93 -3.03 10.55
CA MET A 230 13.30 -3.38 11.93
C MET A 230 14.71 -2.88 12.22
N PRO A 231 15.13 -2.82 13.50
CA PRO A 231 16.51 -2.49 13.84
C PRO A 231 17.54 -3.38 13.16
N VAL A 232 18.57 -2.79 12.56
CA VAL A 232 19.63 -3.48 11.80
C VAL A 232 21.01 -3.24 12.40
N LYS A 233 21.94 -4.17 12.15
CA LYS A 233 23.33 -4.10 12.59
C LYS A 233 24.27 -3.77 11.43
N GLY A 234 25.37 -3.10 11.73
CA GLY A 234 26.46 -2.84 10.78
C GLY A 234 26.25 -1.65 9.84
N ILE A 235 25.02 -1.18 9.66
CA ILE A 235 24.69 0.08 8.96
C ILE A 235 23.63 0.79 9.78
N ALA A 236 23.83 2.08 10.05
CA ALA A 236 22.79 2.90 10.66
C ALA A 236 21.79 3.32 9.58
N PRO A 237 20.50 2.93 9.67
CA PRO A 237 19.46 3.44 8.80
C PRO A 237 19.18 4.92 9.10
N ASP A 238 18.60 5.64 8.15
CA ASP A 238 18.10 6.99 8.42
C ASP A 238 16.89 6.96 9.37
N VAL A 239 16.03 5.96 9.17
CA VAL A 239 14.79 5.75 9.93
C VAL A 239 14.61 4.25 10.20
N VAL A 240 14.03 3.91 11.34
CA VAL A 240 13.62 2.53 11.69
C VAL A 240 12.11 2.50 11.80
N ASP A 241 11.49 1.49 11.20
CA ASP A 241 10.06 1.23 11.32
C ASP A 241 9.75 0.40 12.57
N ASP A 242 8.59 0.68 13.15
CA ASP A 242 8.10 0.05 14.37
C ASP A 242 6.58 -0.15 14.30
N HIS A 243 6.06 -1.33 14.70
CA HIS A 243 4.66 -1.70 14.56
C HIS A 243 4.00 -1.98 15.92
N TYR A 244 2.79 -1.44 16.15
CA TYR A 244 2.05 -1.57 17.40
C TYR A 244 0.59 -1.95 17.19
N TYR A 245 0.27 -3.19 17.49
CA TYR A 245 -1.09 -3.70 17.49
C TYR A 245 -1.42 -4.26 18.89
N LYS A 246 -2.04 -3.45 19.74
CA LYS A 246 -2.36 -3.81 21.13
C LYS A 246 -3.82 -3.51 21.43
N ARG A 247 -4.30 -4.08 22.52
CA ARG A 247 -5.58 -3.67 23.10
C ARG A 247 -5.41 -2.32 23.81
N GLU A 248 -6.54 -1.66 24.12
CA GLU A 248 -6.60 -0.32 24.75
C GLU A 248 -5.59 -0.14 25.88
N GLN A 249 -5.60 -1.02 26.89
CA GLN A 249 -4.68 -0.91 28.04
C GLN A 249 -3.21 -1.02 27.64
N GLY A 250 -2.91 -1.83 26.63
CA GLY A 250 -1.58 -1.93 26.06
C GLY A 250 -1.14 -0.63 25.39
N MET A 251 -2.04 0.01 24.65
CA MET A 251 -1.76 1.30 24.00
C MET A 251 -1.56 2.42 25.03
N PHE A 252 -2.29 2.43 26.14
CA PHE A 252 -2.01 3.36 27.24
C PHE A 252 -0.60 3.19 27.82
N ALA A 253 -0.13 1.95 27.95
CA ALA A 253 1.23 1.69 28.43
C ALA A 253 2.28 2.18 27.41
N GLU A 254 2.02 2.01 26.12
CA GLU A 254 2.94 2.44 25.05
C GLU A 254 3.00 3.97 24.88
N ALA A 255 2.10 4.75 25.46
CA ALA A 255 2.16 6.21 25.39
C ALA A 255 3.47 6.82 25.95
N ARG A 256 4.30 6.04 26.64
CA ARG A 256 5.62 6.45 27.15
C ARG A 256 6.79 5.71 26.50
N HIS A 257 6.53 4.89 25.49
CA HIS A 257 7.53 4.01 24.88
C HIS A 257 8.80 4.76 24.46
N TYR A 258 8.62 5.90 23.78
CA TYR A 258 9.74 6.67 23.23
C TYR A 258 10.34 7.72 24.16
N ASP A 259 9.86 7.87 25.42
CA ASP A 259 10.35 8.89 26.35
C ASP A 259 11.85 8.77 26.65
N THR A 260 12.40 7.56 26.57
CA THR A 260 13.81 7.26 26.85
C THR A 260 14.63 6.89 25.62
N THR A 261 14.07 7.01 24.42
CA THR A 261 14.76 6.69 23.17
C THR A 261 15.96 7.61 22.95
N ASP A 262 17.08 7.05 22.48
CA ASP A 262 18.28 7.82 22.16
C ASP A 262 17.99 8.80 20.99
N ARG A 263 18.08 10.10 21.28
CA ARG A 263 17.84 11.17 20.31
C ARG A 263 18.92 11.30 19.24
N LYS A 264 20.07 10.63 19.43
CA LYS A 264 21.20 10.61 18.48
C LYS A 264 21.14 9.42 17.52
N GLY A 265 20.26 8.45 17.80
CA GLY A 265 20.02 7.29 16.94
C GLY A 265 19.23 7.61 15.70
N PRO A 266 18.90 6.59 14.88
CA PRO A 266 17.99 6.71 13.76
C PRO A 266 16.64 7.31 14.20
N LYS A 267 15.97 8.00 13.28
CA LYS A 267 14.60 8.43 13.53
C LYS A 267 13.65 7.24 13.53
N ILE A 268 12.49 7.40 14.13
CA ILE A 268 11.46 6.37 14.23
C ILE A 268 10.30 6.70 13.29
N PHE A 269 9.90 5.72 12.54
CA PHE A 269 8.64 5.66 11.83
C PHE A 269 7.74 4.63 12.52
N VAL A 270 6.59 5.01 13.02
CA VAL A 270 5.58 4.06 13.49
C VAL A 270 4.72 3.70 12.29
N GLY A 271 5.19 2.74 11.49
CA GLY A 271 4.66 2.45 10.16
C GLY A 271 3.33 1.74 10.16
N GLU A 272 3.01 1.02 11.25
CA GLU A 272 1.71 0.41 11.44
C GLU A 272 1.30 0.46 12.92
N TRP A 273 0.13 1.03 13.20
CA TRP A 273 -0.41 0.99 14.54
C TRP A 273 -1.93 1.11 14.55
N ALA A 274 -2.56 0.40 15.47
CA ALA A 274 -3.97 0.52 15.82
C ALA A 274 -4.26 -0.13 17.17
N THR A 275 -5.24 0.39 17.89
CA THR A 275 -5.84 -0.34 19.01
C THR A 275 -6.78 -1.40 18.50
N ARG A 276 -6.51 -2.67 18.83
CA ARG A 276 -7.26 -3.82 18.32
C ARG A 276 -8.45 -4.18 19.21
N GLU A 277 -9.45 -3.31 19.20
CA GLU A 277 -10.75 -3.53 19.86
C GLU A 277 -11.88 -2.98 18.99
N GLY A 278 -12.90 -3.80 18.79
CA GLY A 278 -14.01 -3.51 17.89
C GLY A 278 -13.92 -4.27 16.57
N THR A 279 -15.06 -4.50 15.96
CA THR A 279 -15.23 -5.19 14.68
C THR A 279 -16.52 -4.67 14.02
N PRO A 280 -16.51 -4.31 12.74
CA PRO A 280 -15.37 -4.31 11.80
C PRO A 280 -14.36 -3.16 12.03
N THR A 281 -14.77 -2.10 12.72
CA THR A 281 -13.95 -0.92 12.99
C THR A 281 -13.70 -0.75 14.50
N PRO A 282 -12.71 0.06 14.92
CA PRO A 282 -12.46 0.36 16.32
C PRO A 282 -13.71 0.86 17.05
N ASN A 283 -13.88 0.42 18.29
CA ASN A 283 -14.90 0.96 19.19
C ASN A 283 -14.39 2.23 19.91
N PHE A 284 -15.20 2.83 20.79
CA PHE A 284 -14.80 4.06 21.50
C PHE A 284 -13.65 3.83 22.48
N GLY A 285 -13.56 2.64 23.12
CA GLY A 285 -12.41 2.29 23.98
C GLY A 285 -11.11 2.24 23.17
N ALA A 286 -11.16 1.65 21.97
CA ALA A 286 -10.01 1.66 21.07
C ALA A 286 -9.57 3.08 20.71
N ALA A 287 -10.52 3.98 20.43
CA ALA A 287 -10.20 5.38 20.12
C ALA A 287 -9.48 6.09 21.29
N LEU A 288 -9.82 5.76 22.53
CA LEU A 288 -9.10 6.28 23.70
C LEU A 288 -7.68 5.74 23.77
N GLY A 289 -7.47 4.46 23.48
CA GLY A 289 -6.14 3.86 23.37
C GLY A 289 -5.28 4.52 22.29
N ASP A 290 -5.86 4.72 21.11
CA ASP A 290 -5.22 5.40 19.98
C ASP A 290 -4.85 6.85 20.32
N ALA A 291 -5.77 7.60 20.93
CA ALA A 291 -5.51 8.97 21.38
C ALA A 291 -4.39 9.04 22.43
N ALA A 292 -4.37 8.13 23.39
CA ALA A 292 -3.30 8.07 24.39
C ALA A 292 -1.94 7.78 23.76
N PHE A 293 -1.87 6.82 22.82
CA PHE A 293 -0.65 6.50 22.10
C PHE A 293 -0.13 7.70 21.29
N LEU A 294 -1.02 8.37 20.55
CA LEU A 294 -0.68 9.58 19.80
C LEU A 294 -0.07 10.68 20.67
N THR A 295 -0.53 10.87 21.92
CA THR A 295 0.10 11.86 22.81
C THR A 295 1.56 11.55 23.09
N GLY A 296 1.92 10.26 23.12
CA GLY A 296 3.30 9.80 23.26
C GLY A 296 4.14 10.06 22.05
N LEU A 297 3.59 9.80 20.86
CA LEU A 297 4.25 10.06 19.58
C LEU A 297 4.51 11.56 19.40
N GLU A 298 3.49 12.39 19.64
CA GLU A 298 3.61 13.85 19.53
C GLU A 298 4.64 14.42 20.51
N ARG A 299 4.61 13.99 21.77
CA ARG A 299 5.59 14.40 22.80
C ARG A 299 7.02 14.06 22.40
N ASN A 300 7.23 12.99 21.64
CA ASN A 300 8.52 12.51 21.16
C ASN A 300 8.76 12.80 19.67
N SER A 301 8.11 13.83 19.11
CA SER A 301 8.21 14.20 17.68
C SER A 301 9.61 14.64 17.22
N ASP A 302 10.53 14.84 18.15
CA ASP A 302 11.95 15.04 17.86
C ASP A 302 12.66 13.76 17.40
N VAL A 303 12.13 12.59 17.73
CA VAL A 303 12.63 11.28 17.32
C VAL A 303 11.62 10.49 16.49
N VAL A 304 10.34 10.54 16.82
CA VAL A 304 9.25 9.93 16.03
C VAL A 304 8.84 10.92 14.95
N VAL A 305 9.25 10.66 13.72
CA VAL A 305 9.05 11.61 12.60
C VAL A 305 7.82 11.33 11.76
N MET A 306 7.28 10.11 11.81
CA MET A 306 6.09 9.69 11.08
C MET A 306 5.32 8.63 11.87
N ALA A 307 4.00 8.59 11.68
CA ALA A 307 3.14 7.53 12.22
C ALA A 307 1.97 7.26 11.24
N ALA A 308 1.75 5.99 10.90
CA ALA A 308 0.71 5.56 9.97
C ALA A 308 -0.29 4.62 10.65
N TYR A 309 -1.54 5.03 10.71
CA TYR A 309 -2.62 4.15 11.15
C TYR A 309 -2.80 3.00 10.14
N ALA A 310 -2.93 1.78 10.61
CA ALA A 310 -3.11 0.60 9.77
C ALA A 310 -4.00 -0.46 10.45
N PRO A 311 -4.92 -1.09 9.66
CA PRO A 311 -5.27 -0.78 8.28
C PRO A 311 -6.19 0.44 8.15
N LEU A 312 -6.24 1.02 6.95
CA LEU A 312 -7.06 2.21 6.67
C LEU A 312 -8.52 1.88 6.35
N LEU A 313 -8.77 0.83 5.58
CA LEU A 313 -10.05 0.60 4.91
C LEU A 313 -10.53 -0.83 5.10
N VAL A 314 -11.78 -1.02 5.56
CA VAL A 314 -12.42 -2.33 5.63
C VAL A 314 -13.68 -2.40 4.78
N ASN A 315 -13.77 -3.44 3.96
CA ASN A 315 -15.00 -3.79 3.25
C ASN A 315 -15.95 -4.49 4.22
N VAL A 316 -17.06 -3.83 4.58
CA VAL A 316 -18.05 -4.38 5.53
C VAL A 316 -19.19 -5.13 4.86
N ASN A 317 -19.17 -5.31 3.53
CA ASN A 317 -20.11 -6.22 2.89
C ASN A 317 -19.93 -7.65 3.42
N PRO A 318 -20.98 -8.49 3.41
CA PRO A 318 -20.87 -9.89 3.84
C PRO A 318 -19.72 -10.61 3.12
N GLY A 319 -18.80 -11.19 3.91
CA GLY A 319 -17.59 -11.88 3.39
C GLY A 319 -16.47 -10.97 2.88
N GLY A 320 -16.62 -9.64 2.98
CA GLY A 320 -15.61 -8.68 2.49
C GLY A 320 -14.50 -8.35 3.47
N MET A 321 -14.68 -8.63 4.76
CA MET A 321 -13.71 -8.28 5.80
C MET A 321 -12.56 -9.28 5.84
N GLN A 322 -11.32 -8.83 5.64
CA GLN A 322 -10.10 -9.60 5.82
C GLN A 322 -9.38 -9.28 7.13
N TRP A 323 -9.60 -8.09 7.67
CA TRP A 323 -9.00 -7.59 8.89
C TRP A 323 -10.00 -6.82 9.72
N SER A 324 -9.77 -6.63 11.00
CA SER A 324 -10.61 -5.85 11.92
C SER A 324 -9.85 -4.68 12.52
N SER A 325 -10.58 -3.73 13.08
CA SER A 325 -10.04 -2.49 13.66
C SER A 325 -9.48 -1.51 12.61
N ASP A 326 -10.07 -1.51 11.43
CA ASP A 326 -9.72 -0.58 10.36
C ASP A 326 -10.36 0.79 10.60
N LEU A 327 -9.67 1.85 10.18
CA LEU A 327 -10.05 3.24 10.47
C LEU A 327 -11.38 3.66 9.84
N ILE A 328 -11.62 3.23 8.60
CA ILE A 328 -12.78 3.60 7.78
C ILE A 328 -13.46 2.34 7.27
N GLY A 329 -14.75 2.18 7.58
CA GLY A 329 -15.58 1.13 7.00
C GLY A 329 -16.27 1.61 5.72
N TYR A 330 -16.42 0.72 4.75
CA TYR A 330 -17.18 1.00 3.53
C TYR A 330 -17.94 -0.24 3.03
N ASP A 331 -19.08 0.02 2.38
CA ASP A 331 -19.88 -0.97 1.67
C ASP A 331 -20.15 -0.52 0.22
N ALA A 332 -21.11 -1.16 -0.42
CA ALA A 332 -21.51 -0.81 -1.78
C ALA A 332 -22.12 0.60 -1.89
N LEU A 333 -22.69 1.13 -0.83
CA LEU A 333 -23.49 2.37 -0.84
C LEU A 333 -22.75 3.59 -0.27
N GLY A 334 -21.75 3.38 0.59
CA GLY A 334 -21.06 4.47 1.24
C GLY A 334 -19.89 4.08 2.11
N SER A 335 -19.39 5.04 2.87
CA SER A 335 -18.30 4.85 3.82
C SER A 335 -18.53 5.66 5.10
N TYR A 336 -17.95 5.20 6.21
CA TYR A 336 -18.02 5.87 7.51
C TYR A 336 -16.67 5.83 8.23
N GLY A 337 -16.37 6.85 9.02
CA GLY A 337 -15.23 6.85 9.92
C GLY A 337 -15.56 6.09 11.20
N SER A 338 -14.59 5.37 11.73
CA SER A 338 -14.68 4.75 13.06
C SER A 338 -14.55 5.81 14.17
N PRO A 339 -14.77 5.45 15.45
CA PRO A 339 -14.43 6.33 16.58
C PRO A 339 -12.96 6.78 16.62
N SER A 340 -12.04 6.01 16.04
CA SER A 340 -10.62 6.38 15.93
C SER A 340 -10.31 7.33 14.75
N TYR A 341 -11.24 7.49 13.84
CA TYR A 341 -11.14 8.42 12.69
C TYR A 341 -11.28 9.90 13.16
#